data_05ba131526b6154c5cb9a1efac5886c0
#
_entry.id   05ba131526b6154c5cb9a1efac5886c0
#
_cell.length_a   1.000
_cell.length_b   1.000
_cell.length_c   1.000
_cell.angle_alpha   90.00
_cell.angle_beta   90.00
_cell.angle_gamma   90.00
#
_symmetry.space_group_name_H-M   'P 1'
#
loop_
_entity.id
_entity.type
_entity.pdbx_description
1 polymer ?
#
loop_
_entity_poly.entity_id
_entity_poly.type
_entity_poly.pdbx_seq_one_letter_code
_entity_poly.pdbx_strand_id
1 'polypeptide(L)'
;MKKLYFLLFAPILSFSAQIEGTWKLAPQAAALGVGPGLGNTSWWSNSAGDVTTRACLFDDSIKFEANGNMTHYMNGSTWLEAWQGAPEGCGAPIAPHVGGAATYAYDATAGTLTVNGLGAHIGLAKVINGAEISSPAAAASSITYNVAISNGGNTLTADINFGPGWWRFVYQRTVPLA
;
A
#
# COMPACT_ATOMS: atom_id res chain seq x y z
N MET A 1 -20.55 -56.07 -20.16
CA MET A 1 -21.01 -54.66 -19.98
C MET A 1 -19.87 -53.85 -19.30
N LYS A 2 -19.14 -53.02 -20.08
CA LYS A 2 -18.05 -52.17 -19.56
C LYS A 2 -18.67 -50.86 -19.03
N LYS A 3 -18.59 -50.62 -17.74
CA LYS A 3 -19.02 -49.35 -17.16
C LYS A 3 -17.95 -48.30 -17.42
N LEU A 4 -18.28 -47.29 -18.23
CA LEU A 4 -17.46 -46.12 -18.51
C LEU A 4 -17.66 -45.10 -17.38
N TYR A 5 -16.64 -44.88 -16.54
CA TYR A 5 -16.64 -43.84 -15.53
C TYR A 5 -16.16 -42.55 -16.18
N PHE A 6 -17.07 -41.58 -16.35
CA PHE A 6 -16.71 -40.19 -16.70
C PHE A 6 -16.20 -39.51 -15.45
N LEU A 7 -14.88 -39.24 -15.37
CA LEU A 7 -14.34 -38.30 -14.37
C LEU A 7 -14.69 -36.88 -14.86
N LEU A 8 -15.63 -36.25 -14.14
CA LEU A 8 -15.84 -34.81 -14.27
C LEU A 8 -14.66 -34.09 -13.62
N PHE A 9 -13.74 -33.56 -14.44
CA PHE A 9 -12.78 -32.57 -13.99
C PHE A 9 -13.52 -31.25 -13.87
N ALA A 10 -13.86 -30.84 -12.63
CA ALA A 10 -14.27 -29.46 -12.35
C ALA A 10 -13.02 -28.57 -12.50
N PRO A 11 -13.07 -27.50 -13.32
CA PRO A 11 -11.97 -26.56 -13.37
C PRO A 11 -11.81 -25.92 -12.00
N ILE A 12 -10.63 -26.08 -11.38
CA ILE A 12 -10.25 -25.30 -10.21
C ILE A 12 -10.00 -23.89 -10.73
N LEU A 13 -10.97 -23.00 -10.57
CA LEU A 13 -10.79 -21.57 -10.76
C LEU A 13 -9.83 -21.09 -9.68
N SER A 14 -8.54 -21.01 -10.03
CA SER A 14 -7.56 -20.31 -9.21
C SER A 14 -7.92 -18.83 -9.27
N PHE A 15 -8.58 -18.32 -8.23
CA PHE A 15 -8.65 -16.88 -8.02
C PHE A 15 -7.23 -16.42 -7.66
N SER A 16 -6.50 -15.88 -8.64
CA SER A 16 -5.32 -15.08 -8.33
C SER A 16 -5.81 -13.87 -7.51
N ALA A 17 -5.14 -13.60 -6.39
CA ALA A 17 -5.48 -12.42 -5.59
C ALA A 17 -5.33 -11.17 -6.46
N GLN A 18 -6.42 -10.47 -6.69
CA GLN A 18 -6.51 -9.35 -7.61
C GLN A 18 -6.20 -8.05 -6.86
N ILE A 19 -5.19 -7.32 -7.31
CA ILE A 19 -4.83 -6.04 -6.68
C ILE A 19 -5.69 -4.88 -7.20
N GLU A 20 -6.24 -5.01 -8.41
CA GLU A 20 -7.02 -3.96 -9.07
C GLU A 20 -8.20 -3.51 -8.20
N GLY A 21 -8.48 -2.21 -8.25
CA GLY A 21 -9.51 -1.56 -7.44
C GLY A 21 -8.95 -0.41 -6.63
N THR A 22 -9.76 0.14 -5.74
CA THR A 22 -9.40 1.30 -4.91
C THR A 22 -9.23 0.89 -3.46
N TRP A 23 -8.12 1.32 -2.89
CA TRP A 23 -7.68 0.97 -1.55
C TRP A 23 -7.46 2.22 -0.71
N LYS A 24 -7.79 2.15 0.58
CA LYS A 24 -7.48 3.15 1.60
C LYS A 24 -6.80 2.48 2.78
N LEU A 25 -5.96 3.20 3.51
CA LEU A 25 -5.51 2.73 4.82
C LEU A 25 -6.73 2.32 5.66
N ALA A 26 -6.67 1.15 6.28
CA ALA A 26 -7.75 0.68 7.15
C ALA A 26 -7.91 1.68 8.32
N PRO A 27 -9.11 2.24 8.57
CA PRO A 27 -9.29 3.26 9.60
C PRO A 27 -9.35 2.64 11.00
N GLN A 28 -8.26 2.03 11.40
CA GLN A 28 -8.12 1.29 12.66
C GLN A 28 -6.72 1.44 13.26
N ALA A 29 -6.58 1.10 14.53
CA ALA A 29 -5.28 0.97 15.16
C ALA A 29 -4.43 -0.10 14.44
N ALA A 30 -3.11 0.08 14.43
CA ALA A 30 -2.13 -0.78 13.79
C ALA A 30 -2.30 -0.95 12.26
N ALA A 31 -2.96 -0.02 11.58
CA ALA A 31 -2.96 0.07 10.12
C ALA A 31 -1.63 0.57 9.55
N LEU A 32 -0.88 1.35 10.33
CA LEU A 32 0.51 1.72 10.12
C LEU A 32 1.34 1.17 11.27
N GLY A 33 2.50 0.63 10.99
CA GLY A 33 3.42 0.24 12.04
C GLY A 33 4.84 0.01 11.53
N VAL A 34 5.79 0.03 12.44
CA VAL A 34 7.21 -0.17 12.16
C VAL A 34 7.85 -1.09 13.21
N GLY A 35 8.77 -1.93 12.76
CA GLY A 35 9.46 -2.86 13.64
C GLY A 35 10.69 -3.49 13.01
N PRO A 36 11.37 -4.42 13.72
CA PRO A 36 12.67 -4.95 13.33
C PRO A 36 12.63 -5.94 12.16
N GLY A 37 11.46 -6.41 11.76
CA GLY A 37 11.33 -7.45 10.73
C GLY A 37 10.01 -7.42 10.00
N LEU A 38 9.94 -8.17 8.92
CA LEU A 38 8.74 -8.30 8.09
C LEU A 38 7.51 -8.65 8.96
N GLY A 39 6.49 -7.83 8.86
CA GLY A 39 5.25 -8.00 9.60
C GLY A 39 5.28 -7.64 11.08
N ASN A 40 6.44 -7.29 11.63
CA ASN A 40 6.58 -6.91 13.02
C ASN A 40 6.45 -5.38 13.15
N THR A 41 5.54 -4.92 14.02
CA THR A 41 5.27 -3.51 14.28
C THR A 41 5.53 -3.12 15.73
N SER A 42 6.47 -3.83 16.39
CA SER A 42 6.71 -3.68 17.84
C SER A 42 7.42 -2.38 18.24
N TRP A 43 8.04 -1.65 17.31
CA TRP A 43 8.66 -0.37 17.64
C TRP A 43 7.65 0.74 17.77
N TRP A 44 6.67 0.77 16.88
CA TRP A 44 5.55 1.70 16.92
C TRP A 44 4.42 1.24 16.00
N SER A 45 3.20 1.59 16.36
CA SER A 45 2.03 1.50 15.48
C SER A 45 1.02 2.59 15.83
N ASN A 46 0.23 3.01 14.85
CA ASN A 46 -0.80 4.00 15.08
C ASN A 46 -1.88 3.48 16.05
N SER A 47 -2.32 4.36 16.94
CA SER A 47 -3.49 4.15 17.78
C SER A 47 -4.81 4.44 17.03
N ALA A 48 -5.94 4.15 17.65
CA ALA A 48 -7.26 4.57 17.14
C ALA A 48 -7.39 6.11 17.11
N GLY A 49 -6.74 6.83 18.05
CA GLY A 49 -6.70 8.29 18.06
C GLY A 49 -5.94 8.87 16.87
N ASP A 50 -4.88 8.21 16.43
CA ASP A 50 -4.10 8.64 15.26
C ASP A 50 -4.91 8.61 13.97
N VAL A 51 -5.90 7.73 13.85
CA VAL A 51 -6.81 7.72 12.69
C VAL A 51 -7.54 9.06 12.56
N THR A 52 -7.96 9.64 13.68
CA THR A 52 -8.59 10.96 13.68
C THR A 52 -7.57 12.08 13.48
N THR A 53 -6.43 12.04 14.17
CA THR A 53 -5.39 13.06 14.06
C THR A 53 -4.80 13.14 12.66
N ARG A 54 -4.65 11.97 11.98
CA ARG A 54 -4.12 11.84 10.62
C ARG A 54 -5.21 11.56 9.59
N ALA A 55 -6.43 12.09 9.80
CA ALA A 55 -7.57 11.80 8.94
C ALA A 55 -7.30 12.05 7.46
N CYS A 56 -6.50 13.07 7.13
CA CYS A 56 -6.07 13.37 5.76
C CYS A 56 -5.18 12.29 5.11
N LEU A 57 -4.48 11.47 5.89
CA LEU A 57 -3.75 10.30 5.38
C LEU A 57 -4.70 9.09 5.21
N PHE A 58 -5.65 8.94 6.12
CA PHE A 58 -6.60 7.84 6.09
C PHE A 58 -7.72 8.03 5.06
N ASP A 59 -7.94 9.25 4.56
CA ASP A 59 -8.87 9.51 3.46
C ASP A 59 -8.21 9.45 2.08
N ASP A 60 -6.87 9.43 2.01
CA ASP A 60 -6.13 9.16 0.78
C ASP A 60 -6.53 7.81 0.21
N SER A 61 -6.55 7.71 -1.12
CA SER A 61 -6.88 6.45 -1.79
C SER A 61 -5.95 6.15 -2.95
N ILE A 62 -5.71 4.86 -3.17
CA ILE A 62 -4.86 4.36 -4.24
C ILE A 62 -5.71 3.49 -5.14
N LYS A 63 -5.81 3.84 -6.42
CA LYS A 63 -6.49 3.04 -7.44
C LYS A 63 -5.46 2.32 -8.29
N PHE A 64 -5.58 1.00 -8.38
CA PHE A 64 -4.85 0.16 -9.32
C PHE A 64 -5.77 -0.26 -10.44
N GLU A 65 -5.34 -0.12 -11.70
CA GLU A 65 -6.08 -0.47 -12.90
C GLU A 65 -5.42 -1.67 -13.61
N ALA A 66 -6.20 -2.51 -14.27
CA ALA A 66 -5.72 -3.74 -14.92
C ALA A 66 -4.64 -3.53 -16.00
N ASN A 67 -4.52 -2.30 -16.52
CA ASN A 67 -3.52 -1.91 -17.52
C ASN A 67 -2.16 -1.51 -16.93
N GLY A 68 -1.95 -1.67 -15.60
CA GLY A 68 -0.71 -1.28 -14.91
C GLY A 68 -0.64 0.19 -14.54
N ASN A 69 -1.71 0.96 -14.73
CA ASN A 69 -1.80 2.33 -14.25
C ASN A 69 -2.21 2.37 -12.78
N MET A 70 -1.65 3.32 -12.06
CA MET A 70 -1.99 3.63 -10.67
C MET A 70 -2.32 5.11 -10.55
N THR A 71 -3.27 5.44 -9.70
CA THR A 71 -3.53 6.83 -9.30
C THR A 71 -3.60 6.91 -7.79
N HIS A 72 -2.82 7.82 -7.20
CA HIS A 72 -2.88 8.14 -5.77
C HIS A 72 -3.64 9.44 -5.59
N TYR A 73 -4.80 9.39 -4.94
CA TYR A 73 -5.68 10.52 -4.65
C TYR A 73 -5.42 11.00 -3.22
N MET A 74 -4.89 12.20 -3.07
CA MET A 74 -4.62 12.85 -1.78
C MET A 74 -5.65 13.94 -1.43
N ASN A 75 -6.69 14.10 -2.24
CA ASN A 75 -7.84 14.99 -1.98
C ASN A 75 -7.46 16.44 -1.61
N GLY A 76 -6.26 16.90 -2.02
CA GLY A 76 -5.71 18.23 -1.72
C GLY A 76 -5.06 18.37 -0.34
N SER A 77 -5.08 17.32 0.49
CA SER A 77 -4.46 17.32 1.82
C SER A 77 -4.00 15.91 2.18
N THR A 78 -2.78 15.77 2.70
CA THR A 78 -2.25 14.51 3.24
C THR A 78 -1.46 14.78 4.51
N TRP A 79 -0.95 13.76 5.18
CA TRP A 79 -0.11 13.92 6.36
C TRP A 79 1.29 14.35 5.95
N LEU A 80 1.71 15.51 6.45
CA LEU A 80 3.04 16.06 6.27
C LEU A 80 3.90 15.80 7.50
N GLU A 81 5.20 15.65 7.28
CA GLU A 81 6.21 15.50 8.33
C GLU A 81 7.32 16.56 8.14
N ALA A 82 8.02 16.90 9.22
CA ALA A 82 9.01 17.99 9.25
C ALA A 82 10.13 17.85 8.18
N TRP A 83 10.49 16.63 7.78
CA TRP A 83 11.50 16.38 6.74
C TRP A 83 11.09 16.93 5.35
N GLN A 84 9.80 17.18 5.14
CA GLN A 84 9.26 17.78 3.90
C GLN A 84 9.40 19.32 3.90
N GLY A 85 9.91 19.93 4.98
CA GLY A 85 10.02 21.38 5.11
C GLY A 85 8.71 22.08 5.53
N ALA A 86 7.77 21.33 6.09
CA ALA A 86 6.49 21.83 6.60
C ALA A 86 6.29 21.43 8.08
N PRO A 87 5.40 22.11 8.80
CA PRO A 87 4.95 21.63 10.10
C PRO A 87 4.30 20.24 9.99
N GLU A 88 4.49 19.41 11.02
CA GLU A 88 3.82 18.10 11.07
C GLU A 88 2.31 18.29 11.21
N GLY A 89 1.54 17.61 10.35
CA GLY A 89 0.08 17.71 10.33
C GLY A 89 -0.51 17.54 8.94
N CYS A 90 -1.84 17.70 8.86
CA CYS A 90 -2.54 17.70 7.58
C CYS A 90 -2.25 18.98 6.79
N GLY A 91 -1.86 18.83 5.52
CA GLY A 91 -1.55 19.94 4.64
C GLY A 91 -1.50 19.56 3.18
N ALA A 92 -1.36 20.56 2.30
CA ALA A 92 -1.25 20.33 0.87
C ALA A 92 -0.02 19.48 0.54
N PRO A 93 -0.14 18.45 -0.31
CA PRO A 93 0.97 17.58 -0.67
C PRO A 93 2.17 18.36 -1.23
N ILE A 94 3.39 17.92 -0.87
CA ILE A 94 4.64 18.60 -1.24
C ILE A 94 5.37 17.80 -2.31
N ALA A 95 5.72 18.47 -3.42
CA ALA A 95 6.42 17.85 -4.53
C ALA A 95 7.78 17.23 -4.10
N PRO A 96 8.15 16.05 -4.67
CA PRO A 96 7.44 15.33 -5.73
C PRO A 96 6.36 14.35 -5.22
N HIS A 97 6.06 14.33 -3.92
CA HIS A 97 5.12 13.40 -3.29
C HIS A 97 3.68 13.96 -3.31
N VAL A 98 3.21 14.36 -4.50
CA VAL A 98 1.90 15.02 -4.66
C VAL A 98 0.77 14.08 -5.08
N GLY A 99 1.04 12.77 -5.10
CA GLY A 99 0.10 11.80 -5.64
C GLY A 99 -0.06 11.91 -7.16
N GLY A 100 -1.26 11.60 -7.66
CA GLY A 100 -1.56 11.63 -9.09
C GLY A 100 -1.23 10.32 -9.80
N ALA A 101 -1.03 10.42 -11.13
CA ALA A 101 -0.82 9.26 -11.99
C ALA A 101 0.60 8.69 -11.87
N ALA A 102 0.67 7.37 -11.79
CA ALA A 102 1.91 6.58 -11.78
C ALA A 102 1.64 5.24 -12.49
N THR A 103 2.61 4.34 -12.50
CA THR A 103 2.43 2.97 -12.95
C THR A 103 2.81 1.98 -11.87
N TYR A 104 2.34 0.74 -12.00
CA TYR A 104 2.72 -0.34 -11.10
C TYR A 104 2.95 -1.65 -11.82
N ALA A 105 3.70 -2.54 -11.19
CA ALA A 105 3.81 -3.94 -11.54
C ALA A 105 3.51 -4.79 -10.30
N TYR A 106 2.60 -5.75 -10.44
CA TYR A 106 2.23 -6.68 -9.39
C TYR A 106 2.56 -8.10 -9.78
N ASP A 107 3.33 -8.80 -8.95
CA ASP A 107 3.61 -10.22 -9.08
C ASP A 107 2.95 -10.97 -7.91
N ALA A 108 1.81 -11.61 -8.20
CA ALA A 108 1.06 -12.38 -7.21
C ALA A 108 1.82 -13.62 -6.73
N THR A 109 2.73 -14.18 -7.53
CA THR A 109 3.52 -15.37 -7.17
C THR A 109 4.66 -15.00 -6.23
N ALA A 110 5.35 -13.90 -6.53
CA ALA A 110 6.42 -13.37 -5.68
C ALA A 110 5.88 -12.60 -4.47
N GLY A 111 4.60 -12.20 -4.49
CA GLY A 111 4.01 -11.34 -3.46
C GLY A 111 4.65 -9.95 -3.44
N THR A 112 4.90 -9.37 -4.62
CA THR A 112 5.54 -8.05 -4.73
C THR A 112 4.71 -7.07 -5.54
N LEU A 113 4.76 -5.81 -5.11
CA LEU A 113 4.17 -4.66 -5.78
C LEU A 113 5.25 -3.60 -5.96
N THR A 114 5.57 -3.26 -7.21
CA THR A 114 6.47 -2.16 -7.53
C THR A 114 5.65 -0.99 -8.06
N VAL A 115 5.79 0.20 -7.46
CA VAL A 115 5.22 1.44 -7.97
C VAL A 115 6.31 2.26 -8.64
N ASN A 116 6.02 2.87 -9.80
CA ASN A 116 6.97 3.61 -10.61
C ASN A 116 6.45 5.03 -10.90
N GLY A 117 7.32 6.00 -10.69
CA GLY A 117 7.08 7.42 -10.83
C GLY A 117 7.88 8.18 -9.79
N LEU A 118 8.43 9.35 -10.12
CA LEU A 118 9.19 10.14 -9.16
C LEU A 118 8.29 10.56 -7.99
N GLY A 119 8.63 10.12 -6.78
CA GLY A 119 7.84 10.36 -5.58
C GLY A 119 6.55 9.53 -5.46
N ALA A 120 6.28 8.63 -6.42
CA ALA A 120 5.15 7.71 -6.32
C ALA A 120 5.39 6.69 -5.20
N HIS A 121 4.39 6.52 -4.34
CA HIS A 121 4.47 5.65 -3.17
C HIS A 121 3.08 5.15 -2.76
N ILE A 122 3.06 4.14 -1.91
CA ILE A 122 1.94 3.79 -1.05
C ILE A 122 2.45 3.86 0.40
N GLY A 123 1.61 4.20 1.35
CA GLY A 123 2.01 4.44 2.74
C GLY A 123 2.68 5.82 2.96
N LEU A 124 3.75 5.85 3.74
CA LEU A 124 4.44 7.10 4.07
C LEU A 124 5.47 7.48 2.99
N ALA A 125 5.43 8.72 2.55
CA ALA A 125 6.30 9.26 1.49
C ALA A 125 7.81 9.18 1.80
N LYS A 126 8.19 9.17 3.09
CA LYS A 126 9.61 9.05 3.49
C LYS A 126 10.19 7.66 3.30
N VAL A 127 9.36 6.63 3.17
CA VAL A 127 9.81 5.24 3.21
C VAL A 127 10.12 4.75 1.80
N ILE A 128 11.39 4.49 1.54
CA ILE A 128 11.89 3.89 0.30
C ILE A 128 12.65 2.59 0.59
N ASN A 129 12.95 1.81 -0.42
CA ASN A 129 13.74 0.61 -0.23
C ASN A 129 15.15 0.94 0.29
N GLY A 130 15.48 0.42 1.46
CA GLY A 130 16.79 0.57 2.10
C GLY A 130 16.96 1.86 2.93
N ALA A 131 16.00 2.80 2.93
CA ALA A 131 16.11 4.05 3.70
C ALA A 131 14.77 4.69 4.06
N GLU A 132 14.81 5.60 5.04
CA GLU A 132 13.88 6.72 5.13
C GLU A 132 14.59 7.98 4.61
N ILE A 133 13.93 8.71 3.71
CA ILE A 133 14.48 9.95 3.17
C ILE A 133 14.26 11.11 4.14
N SER A 134 15.20 12.05 4.17
CA SER A 134 15.18 13.24 5.01
C SER A 134 14.99 14.55 4.22
N SER A 135 14.74 14.44 2.92
CA SER A 135 14.49 15.57 2.03
C SER A 135 13.63 15.11 0.84
N PRO A 136 12.67 15.92 0.35
CA PRO A 136 11.91 15.62 -0.87
C PRO A 136 12.78 15.39 -2.11
N ALA A 137 13.96 16.02 -2.16
CA ALA A 137 14.90 15.85 -3.28
C ALA A 137 15.49 14.42 -3.37
N ALA A 138 15.39 13.62 -2.31
CA ALA A 138 15.84 12.23 -2.29
C ALA A 138 14.73 11.23 -2.71
N ALA A 139 13.63 11.72 -3.26
CA ALA A 139 12.53 10.88 -3.70
C ALA A 139 12.96 9.81 -4.70
N ALA A 140 12.49 8.58 -4.48
CA ALA A 140 12.74 7.48 -5.39
C ALA A 140 11.83 7.56 -6.63
N SER A 141 12.31 7.02 -7.75
CA SER A 141 11.51 6.85 -8.98
C SER A 141 10.84 5.49 -9.07
N SER A 142 11.16 4.57 -8.15
CA SER A 142 10.55 3.24 -8.06
C SER A 142 10.66 2.73 -6.63
N ILE A 143 9.59 2.13 -6.11
CA ILE A 143 9.55 1.53 -4.76
C ILE A 143 8.87 0.18 -4.86
N THR A 144 9.51 -0.85 -4.27
CA THR A 144 8.97 -2.21 -4.22
C THR A 144 8.55 -2.58 -2.80
N TYR A 145 7.34 -3.08 -2.67
CA TYR A 145 6.74 -3.58 -1.45
C TYR A 145 6.54 -5.09 -1.51
N ASN A 146 6.70 -5.76 -0.37
CA ASN A 146 6.18 -7.10 -0.18
C ASN A 146 4.69 -6.99 0.15
N VAL A 147 3.84 -7.67 -0.60
CA VAL A 147 2.39 -7.52 -0.43
C VAL A 147 1.69 -8.87 -0.26
N ALA A 148 0.62 -8.84 0.51
CA ALA A 148 -0.31 -9.96 0.65
C ALA A 148 -1.74 -9.45 0.57
N ILE A 149 -2.58 -10.17 -0.19
CA ILE A 149 -4.02 -9.92 -0.28
C ILE A 149 -4.74 -11.02 0.47
N SER A 150 -5.64 -10.65 1.37
CA SER A 150 -6.35 -11.54 2.28
C SER A 150 -7.82 -11.14 2.42
N ASN A 151 -8.54 -11.80 3.32
CA ASN A 151 -9.95 -11.50 3.62
C ASN A 151 -10.83 -11.47 2.35
N GLY A 152 -10.75 -12.55 1.54
CA GLY A 152 -11.52 -12.66 0.30
C GLY A 152 -11.18 -11.58 -0.74
N GLY A 153 -9.95 -11.03 -0.71
CA GLY A 153 -9.53 -9.96 -1.62
C GLY A 153 -9.79 -8.54 -1.09
N ASN A 154 -10.24 -8.39 0.16
CA ASN A 154 -10.67 -7.10 0.70
C ASN A 154 -9.63 -6.41 1.59
N THR A 155 -8.54 -7.09 1.93
CA THR A 155 -7.42 -6.54 2.72
C THR A 155 -6.12 -6.67 1.93
N LEU A 156 -5.39 -5.57 1.79
CA LEU A 156 -4.04 -5.53 1.23
C LEU A 156 -3.08 -5.12 2.34
N THR A 157 -2.10 -5.97 2.63
CA THR A 157 -0.99 -5.63 3.51
C THR A 157 0.24 -5.36 2.64
N ALA A 158 0.91 -4.24 2.87
CA ALA A 158 2.14 -3.87 2.19
C ALA A 158 3.25 -3.63 3.21
N ASP A 159 4.35 -4.35 3.06
CA ASP A 159 5.54 -4.23 3.90
C ASP A 159 6.72 -3.75 3.07
N ILE A 160 7.57 -2.90 3.66
CA ILE A 160 8.76 -2.39 2.99
C ILE A 160 9.95 -2.36 3.95
N ASN A 161 11.09 -2.89 3.48
CA ASN A 161 12.37 -2.79 4.18
C ASN A 161 12.98 -1.41 3.92
N PHE A 162 13.21 -0.63 4.98
CA PHE A 162 13.87 0.67 4.90
C PHE A 162 15.33 0.64 5.42
N GLY A 163 15.91 -0.56 5.56
CA GLY A 163 17.28 -0.79 6.04
C GLY A 163 17.28 -1.23 7.51
N PRO A 164 17.11 -0.33 8.49
CA PRO A 164 17.09 -0.70 9.90
C PRO A 164 15.93 -1.61 10.31
N GLY A 165 14.84 -1.59 9.55
CA GLY A 165 13.63 -2.34 9.88
C GLY A 165 12.62 -2.36 8.73
N TRP A 166 11.37 -2.57 9.10
CA TRP A 166 10.26 -2.73 8.17
C TRP A 166 9.09 -1.86 8.56
N TRP A 167 8.54 -1.13 7.60
CA TRP A 167 7.22 -0.52 7.71
C TRP A 167 6.16 -1.47 7.19
N ARG A 168 5.00 -1.44 7.84
CA ARG A 168 3.78 -2.15 7.44
C ARG A 168 2.64 -1.16 7.26
N PHE A 169 1.88 -1.35 6.19
CA PHE A 169 0.67 -0.62 5.86
C PHE A 169 -0.45 -1.61 5.57
N VAL A 170 -1.60 -1.43 6.22
CA VAL A 170 -2.78 -2.28 6.04
C VAL A 170 -3.88 -1.45 5.38
N TYR A 171 -4.31 -1.91 4.22
CA TYR A 171 -5.34 -1.27 3.41
C TYR A 171 -6.60 -2.12 3.39
N GLN A 172 -7.74 -1.46 3.20
CA GLN A 172 -9.01 -2.08 2.86
C GLN A 172 -9.53 -1.58 1.53
N ARG A 173 -10.25 -2.42 0.81
CA ARG A 173 -10.97 -1.99 -0.40
C ARG A 173 -12.05 -1.01 -0.05
N THR A 174 -12.22 0.02 -0.87
CA THR A 174 -13.33 0.97 -0.72
C THR A 174 -14.67 0.37 -1.17
N VAL A 175 -14.63 -0.58 -2.11
CA VAL A 175 -15.79 -1.39 -2.54
C VAL A 175 -15.39 -2.85 -2.35
N PRO A 176 -15.91 -3.54 -1.32
CA PRO A 176 -15.59 -4.94 -1.04
C PRO A 176 -15.97 -5.86 -2.20
N LEU A 177 -15.17 -6.91 -2.40
CA LEU A 177 -15.54 -8.03 -3.26
C LEU A 177 -16.55 -8.91 -2.52
N ALA A 178 -17.53 -9.42 -3.26
CA ALA A 178 -18.57 -10.30 -2.73
C ALA A 178 -18.03 -11.72 -2.46
#